data_4ae2deddbc6146f7c24884c4d2455f3f
#
_entry.id   4ae2deddbc6146f7c24884c4d2455f3f
#
_cell.length_a   1.000
_cell.length_b   1.000
_cell.length_c   1.000
_cell.angle_alpha   90.00
_cell.angle_beta   90.00
_cell.angle_gamma   90.00
#
_symmetry.space_group_name_H-M   'P 1'
#
loop_
_entity.id
_entity.type
_entity.pdbx_description
1 polymer ?
#
loop_
_entity_poly.entity_id
_entity_poly.type
_entity_poly.pdbx_seq_one_letter_code
_entity_poly.pdbx_strand_id
1 'polypeptide(L)'
;MVAEYLPGNRLTLLNSGEAYFPALLAAIASATEEIYLESYIFADDEIGHEVATALCLAAARGVRVNVTVDGFGARNFATDFMPRLTAAGVRAMQYRPEIGRFHLKRHRLRRLHRKLAVIDARVAYVGGINVIDDFNAPADMCPRYDYAVQLEGPGVGQVHHAVRRMWEIVSWANFKRRFRLAPPATPCCEKAGEQTAAFLIRDNIRHRNDILHAYIQAIADAKN
;
A
#
# COMPACT_ATOMS: atom_id res chain seq x y z
N MET A 1 17.10 5.90 12.90
CA MET A 1 17.87 5.86 11.62
C MET A 1 17.64 7.20 10.96
N VAL A 2 18.68 7.88 10.53
CA VAL A 2 18.52 9.07 9.71
C VAL A 2 17.86 8.63 8.41
N ALA A 3 16.85 9.38 7.93
CA ALA A 3 16.23 9.10 6.64
C ALA A 3 17.30 9.09 5.54
N GLU A 4 17.35 8.03 4.76
CA GLU A 4 18.26 7.96 3.62
C GLU A 4 17.60 8.65 2.43
N TYR A 5 18.10 9.82 2.07
CA TYR A 5 17.63 10.59 0.94
C TYR A 5 18.32 10.10 -0.34
N LEU A 6 17.53 9.59 -1.27
CA LEU A 6 18.01 9.10 -2.57
C LEU A 6 17.67 10.10 -3.67
N PRO A 7 18.65 10.59 -4.43
CA PRO A 7 18.42 11.45 -5.59
C PRO A 7 18.00 10.63 -6.82
N GLY A 8 17.51 11.30 -7.85
CA GLY A 8 17.20 10.68 -9.13
C GLY A 8 15.78 10.12 -9.22
N ASN A 9 14.87 10.57 -8.37
CA ASN A 9 13.48 10.13 -8.41
C ASN A 9 12.61 11.09 -9.23
N ARG A 10 11.47 10.58 -9.69
CA ARG A 10 10.33 11.35 -10.16
C ARG A 10 9.17 11.15 -9.20
N LEU A 11 8.66 12.26 -8.68
CA LEU A 11 7.52 12.30 -7.78
C LEU A 11 6.37 13.01 -8.48
N THR A 12 5.24 12.34 -8.62
CA THR A 12 4.00 12.92 -9.17
C THR A 12 2.95 12.94 -8.07
N LEU A 13 2.44 14.12 -7.74
CA LEU A 13 1.35 14.27 -6.78
C LEU A 13 0.03 13.89 -7.46
N LEU A 14 -0.73 13.02 -6.81
CA LEU A 14 -2.04 12.55 -7.25
C LEU A 14 -3.09 13.04 -6.25
N ASN A 15 -4.00 13.87 -6.75
CA ASN A 15 -5.09 14.46 -5.96
C ASN A 15 -6.31 13.57 -6.04
N SER A 16 -6.81 13.09 -4.90
CA SER A 16 -8.03 12.28 -4.78
C SER A 16 -8.00 10.99 -5.61
N GLY A 17 -9.06 10.21 -5.52
CA GLY A 17 -9.22 8.98 -6.30
C GLY A 17 -9.27 9.23 -7.80
N GLU A 18 -9.78 10.39 -8.22
CA GLU A 18 -9.87 10.79 -9.63
C GLU A 18 -8.50 10.72 -10.36
N ALA A 19 -7.42 11.17 -9.72
CA ALA A 19 -6.08 11.08 -10.30
C ALA A 19 -5.38 9.75 -9.94
N TYR A 20 -5.66 9.23 -8.74
CA TYR A 20 -4.95 8.06 -8.21
C TYR A 20 -5.37 6.75 -8.89
N PHE A 21 -6.68 6.47 -9.01
CA PHE A 21 -7.12 5.17 -9.51
C PHE A 21 -6.79 4.92 -10.97
N PRO A 22 -6.94 5.88 -11.91
CA PRO A 22 -6.50 5.66 -13.28
C PRO A 22 -5.00 5.36 -13.38
N ALA A 23 -4.16 6.05 -12.60
CA ALA A 23 -2.71 5.81 -12.58
C ALA A 23 -2.38 4.43 -12.00
N LEU A 24 -3.00 4.05 -10.87
CA LEU A 24 -2.83 2.73 -10.26
C LEU A 24 -3.28 1.60 -11.18
N LEU A 25 -4.46 1.72 -11.78
CA LEU A 25 -5.02 0.70 -12.69
C LEU A 25 -4.16 0.51 -13.93
N ALA A 26 -3.65 1.61 -14.53
CA ALA A 26 -2.71 1.54 -15.64
C ALA A 26 -1.41 0.83 -15.25
N ALA A 27 -0.85 1.12 -14.06
CA ALA A 27 0.33 0.43 -13.57
C ALA A 27 0.07 -1.07 -13.32
N ILE A 28 -1.07 -1.43 -12.73
CA ILE A 28 -1.48 -2.85 -12.56
C ILE A 28 -1.63 -3.55 -13.92
N ALA A 29 -2.21 -2.88 -14.90
CA ALA A 29 -2.40 -3.43 -16.24
C ALA A 29 -1.06 -3.69 -16.95
N SER A 30 -0.05 -2.87 -16.72
CA SER A 30 1.30 -3.01 -17.31
C SER A 30 2.24 -3.94 -16.52
N ALA A 31 1.84 -4.41 -15.34
CA ALA A 31 2.66 -5.26 -14.48
C ALA A 31 3.05 -6.57 -15.16
N THR A 32 4.31 -6.98 -14.98
CA THR A 32 4.90 -8.18 -15.57
C THR A 32 5.48 -9.16 -14.55
N GLU A 33 5.87 -8.71 -13.34
CA GLU A 33 6.56 -9.54 -12.36
C GLU A 33 5.79 -9.67 -11.05
N GLU A 34 5.58 -8.55 -10.35
CA GLU A 34 4.93 -8.59 -9.03
C GLU A 34 4.18 -7.31 -8.67
N ILE A 35 3.12 -7.48 -7.90
CA ILE A 35 2.32 -6.40 -7.32
C ILE A 35 2.24 -6.62 -5.81
N TYR A 36 2.48 -5.56 -5.03
CA TYR A 36 2.11 -5.46 -3.63
C TYR A 36 1.10 -4.32 -3.47
N LEU A 37 -0.03 -4.61 -2.84
CA LEU A 37 -1.05 -3.62 -2.49
C LEU A 37 -1.36 -3.72 -1.00
N GLU A 38 -1.22 -2.61 -0.28
CA GLU A 38 -1.61 -2.48 1.12
C GLU A 38 -2.66 -1.38 1.26
N SER A 39 -3.79 -1.68 1.88
CA SER A 39 -4.83 -0.69 2.15
C SER A 39 -5.47 -0.91 3.52
N TYR A 40 -5.83 0.18 4.20
CA TYR A 40 -6.60 0.10 5.42
C TYR A 40 -8.08 -0.22 5.14
N ILE A 41 -8.68 0.45 4.17
CA ILE A 41 -10.03 0.19 3.67
C ILE A 41 -9.92 -0.42 2.28
N PHE A 42 -10.73 -1.43 2.02
CA PHE A 42 -11.00 -1.98 0.70
C PHE A 42 -12.52 -2.14 0.64
N ALA A 43 -13.18 -1.16 0.02
CA ALA A 43 -14.63 -1.02 0.06
C ALA A 43 -15.32 -1.88 -1.00
N ASP A 44 -16.53 -2.33 -0.67
CA ASP A 44 -17.43 -2.99 -1.62
C ASP A 44 -18.20 -1.91 -2.40
N ASP A 45 -17.51 -1.28 -3.34
CA ASP A 45 -17.99 -0.23 -4.23
C ASP A 45 -17.38 -0.37 -5.62
N GLU A 46 -17.72 0.54 -6.54
CA GLU A 46 -17.28 0.50 -7.93
C GLU A 46 -15.75 0.43 -8.04
N ILE A 47 -15.04 1.31 -7.32
CA ILE A 47 -13.57 1.35 -7.29
C ILE A 47 -12.98 0.07 -6.70
N GLY A 48 -13.54 -0.44 -5.60
CA GLY A 48 -13.10 -1.72 -5.04
C GLY A 48 -13.21 -2.87 -6.04
N HIS A 49 -14.31 -2.93 -6.77
CA HIS A 49 -14.52 -3.95 -7.81
C HIS A 49 -13.61 -3.78 -9.02
N GLU A 50 -13.34 -2.54 -9.47
CA GLU A 50 -12.38 -2.27 -10.54
C GLU A 50 -10.97 -2.69 -10.18
N VAL A 51 -10.48 -2.28 -9.00
CA VAL A 51 -9.16 -2.67 -8.50
C VAL A 51 -9.05 -4.19 -8.35
N ALA A 52 -10.06 -4.85 -7.76
CA ALA A 52 -10.07 -6.30 -7.63
C ALA A 52 -10.03 -7.00 -9.00
N THR A 53 -10.76 -6.48 -10.00
CA THR A 53 -10.74 -7.00 -11.37
C THR A 53 -9.36 -6.88 -11.99
N ALA A 54 -8.74 -5.71 -11.90
CA ALA A 54 -7.39 -5.47 -12.43
C ALA A 54 -6.35 -6.40 -11.81
N LEU A 55 -6.42 -6.63 -10.49
CA LEU A 55 -5.54 -7.56 -9.77
C LEU A 55 -5.73 -9.01 -10.23
N CYS A 56 -6.99 -9.44 -10.44
CA CYS A 56 -7.29 -10.77 -10.99
C CYS A 56 -6.72 -10.93 -12.41
N LEU A 57 -6.89 -9.93 -13.27
CA LEU A 57 -6.34 -9.95 -14.63
C LEU A 57 -4.81 -9.98 -14.63
N ALA A 58 -4.15 -9.25 -13.73
CA ALA A 58 -2.70 -9.32 -13.55
C ALA A 58 -2.26 -10.73 -13.13
N ALA A 59 -2.94 -11.33 -12.16
CA ALA A 59 -2.64 -12.71 -11.73
C ALA A 59 -2.84 -13.73 -12.85
N ALA A 60 -3.89 -13.57 -13.68
CA ALA A 60 -4.11 -14.42 -14.86
C ALA A 60 -3.00 -14.31 -15.92
N ARG A 61 -2.30 -13.17 -15.99
CA ARG A 61 -1.09 -12.99 -16.82
C ARG A 61 0.16 -13.63 -16.22
N GLY A 62 0.09 -14.20 -15.00
CA GLY A 62 1.22 -14.80 -14.29
C GLY A 62 1.96 -13.84 -13.34
N VAL A 63 1.47 -12.62 -13.17
CA VAL A 63 2.02 -11.65 -12.21
C VAL A 63 1.79 -12.14 -10.77
N ARG A 64 2.80 -12.03 -9.92
CA ARG A 64 2.69 -12.37 -8.49
C ARG A 64 1.97 -11.25 -7.72
N VAL A 65 0.68 -11.38 -7.52
CA VAL A 65 -0.13 -10.36 -6.85
C VAL A 65 -0.28 -10.67 -5.37
N ASN A 66 0.10 -9.70 -4.52
CA ASN A 66 0.06 -9.77 -3.06
C ASN A 66 -0.77 -8.62 -2.50
N VAL A 67 -1.89 -8.93 -1.85
CA VAL A 67 -2.81 -7.95 -1.27
C VAL A 67 -2.85 -8.13 0.24
N THR A 68 -2.60 -7.04 0.98
CA THR A 68 -2.74 -7.00 2.44
C THR A 68 -3.69 -5.88 2.82
N VAL A 69 -4.76 -6.23 3.52
CA VAL A 69 -5.72 -5.26 4.04
C VAL A 69 -5.81 -5.32 5.57
N ASP A 70 -6.27 -4.24 6.21
CA ASP A 70 -6.50 -4.25 7.66
C ASP A 70 -7.79 -5.02 7.99
N GLY A 71 -7.75 -5.86 9.02
CA GLY A 71 -8.90 -6.67 9.40
C GLY A 71 -10.05 -5.89 10.02
N PHE A 72 -9.82 -4.64 10.45
CA PHE A 72 -10.89 -3.77 10.99
C PHE A 72 -11.42 -2.81 9.92
N GLY A 73 -10.51 -2.14 9.20
CA GLY A 73 -10.89 -1.19 8.15
C GLY A 73 -11.53 -1.86 6.94
N ALA A 74 -11.17 -3.11 6.66
CA ALA A 74 -11.72 -3.91 5.56
C ALA A 74 -12.36 -5.20 6.09
N ARG A 75 -13.35 -5.06 6.99
CA ARG A 75 -13.99 -6.20 7.70
C ARG A 75 -14.58 -7.23 6.75
N ASN A 76 -15.30 -6.76 5.75
CA ASN A 76 -16.02 -7.60 4.81
C ASN A 76 -15.13 -8.14 3.68
N PHE A 77 -13.88 -7.73 3.59
CA PHE A 77 -12.96 -8.17 2.54
C PHE A 77 -12.84 -9.70 2.42
N ALA A 78 -12.94 -10.40 3.57
CA ALA A 78 -12.86 -11.86 3.59
C ALA A 78 -14.05 -12.53 2.89
N THR A 79 -15.23 -11.90 2.92
CA THR A 79 -16.47 -12.40 2.28
C THR A 79 -16.61 -11.87 0.86
N ASP A 80 -16.34 -10.59 0.65
CA ASP A 80 -16.73 -9.90 -0.57
C ASP A 80 -15.68 -10.05 -1.69
N PHE A 81 -14.39 -10.05 -1.33
CA PHE A 81 -13.30 -10.04 -2.31
C PHE A 81 -12.37 -11.25 -2.24
N MET A 82 -12.04 -11.75 -1.06
CA MET A 82 -11.01 -12.79 -0.89
C MET A 82 -11.32 -14.08 -1.69
N PRO A 83 -12.54 -14.59 -1.76
CA PRO A 83 -12.84 -15.79 -2.55
C PRO A 83 -12.51 -15.61 -4.03
N ARG A 84 -12.97 -14.50 -4.62
CA ARG A 84 -12.73 -14.14 -6.02
C ARG A 84 -11.23 -13.95 -6.31
N LEU A 85 -10.55 -13.16 -5.48
CA LEU A 85 -9.13 -12.90 -5.61
C LEU A 85 -8.31 -14.19 -5.52
N THR A 86 -8.61 -15.04 -4.54
CA THR A 86 -7.90 -16.31 -4.35
C THR A 86 -8.14 -17.29 -5.49
N ALA A 87 -9.37 -17.38 -6.02
CA ALA A 87 -9.69 -18.21 -7.18
C ALA A 87 -8.90 -17.77 -8.42
N ALA A 88 -8.64 -16.49 -8.59
CA ALA A 88 -7.83 -15.93 -9.68
C ALA A 88 -6.30 -16.07 -9.44
N GLY A 89 -5.85 -16.64 -8.31
CA GLY A 89 -4.44 -16.81 -7.99
C GLY A 89 -3.80 -15.64 -7.23
N VAL A 90 -4.57 -14.60 -6.88
CA VAL A 90 -4.10 -13.49 -6.03
C VAL A 90 -3.86 -14.00 -4.61
N ARG A 91 -2.73 -13.67 -4.03
CA ARG A 91 -2.41 -13.94 -2.64
C ARG A 91 -2.94 -12.82 -1.76
N ALA A 92 -4.07 -13.03 -1.11
CA ALA A 92 -4.73 -12.02 -0.27
C ALA A 92 -4.68 -12.40 1.21
N MET A 93 -4.42 -11.42 2.08
CA MET A 93 -4.38 -11.59 3.53
C MET A 93 -4.98 -10.41 4.26
N GLN A 94 -5.61 -10.68 5.41
CA GLN A 94 -5.99 -9.65 6.36
C GLN A 94 -4.98 -9.55 7.50
N TYR A 95 -4.55 -8.33 7.79
CA TYR A 95 -3.76 -8.02 8.97
C TYR A 95 -4.67 -7.98 10.19
N ARG A 96 -4.43 -8.87 11.15
CA ARG A 96 -5.21 -8.97 12.40
C ARG A 96 -6.71 -9.00 12.17
N PRO A 97 -7.24 -10.04 11.52
CA PRO A 97 -8.68 -10.23 11.42
C PRO A 97 -9.31 -10.24 12.81
N GLU A 98 -10.50 -9.67 12.96
CA GLU A 98 -11.22 -9.67 14.22
C GLU A 98 -11.64 -11.11 14.57
N ILE A 99 -10.96 -11.70 15.53
CA ILE A 99 -11.33 -12.99 16.11
C ILE A 99 -12.08 -12.70 17.42
N GLY A 100 -13.40 -12.74 17.38
CA GLY A 100 -14.31 -12.82 18.52
C GLY A 100 -14.28 -11.68 19.57
N ARG A 101 -15.40 -11.50 20.24
CA ARG A 101 -15.70 -10.46 21.23
C ARG A 101 -14.83 -10.45 22.51
N PHE A 102 -13.97 -11.46 22.74
CA PHE A 102 -13.34 -11.70 24.06
C PHE A 102 -11.85 -11.37 24.15
N HIS A 103 -11.21 -10.70 23.18
CA HIS A 103 -9.78 -10.45 23.23
C HIS A 103 -9.42 -8.97 23.13
N LEU A 104 -9.80 -8.19 24.14
CA LEU A 104 -9.35 -6.80 24.38
C LEU A 104 -7.87 -6.75 24.83
N LYS A 105 -6.93 -7.25 24.04
CA LYS A 105 -5.51 -7.05 24.33
C LYS A 105 -5.04 -5.77 23.62
N ARG A 106 -4.45 -4.85 24.37
CA ARG A 106 -3.99 -3.50 23.94
C ARG A 106 -3.10 -3.54 22.69
N HIS A 107 -2.33 -4.61 22.45
CA HIS A 107 -1.52 -4.79 21.25
C HIS A 107 -2.35 -5.08 19.99
N ARG A 108 -3.62 -5.45 20.09
CA ARG A 108 -4.55 -5.65 18.97
C ARG A 108 -5.15 -4.35 18.44
N LEU A 109 -4.99 -3.24 19.14
CA LEU A 109 -5.43 -1.91 18.69
C LEU A 109 -4.54 -1.33 17.58
N ARG A 110 -3.39 -1.95 17.29
CA ARG A 110 -2.51 -1.53 16.20
C ARG A 110 -3.10 -1.98 14.88
N ARG A 111 -3.31 -1.03 13.98
CA ARG A 111 -3.91 -1.24 12.66
C ARG A 111 -2.87 -1.06 11.56
N LEU A 112 -3.10 -1.72 10.42
CA LEU A 112 -2.33 -1.49 9.20
C LEU A 112 -2.90 -0.26 8.51
N HIS A 113 -2.46 0.93 8.93
CA HIS A 113 -2.98 2.20 8.39
C HIS A 113 -2.13 2.75 7.24
N ARG A 114 -1.43 1.86 6.51
CA ARG A 114 -0.65 2.21 5.33
C ARG A 114 -1.50 2.04 4.08
N LYS A 115 -1.29 2.89 3.09
CA LYS A 115 -1.85 2.81 1.75
C LYS A 115 -0.66 2.88 0.81
N LEU A 116 -0.25 1.72 0.33
CA LEU A 116 0.93 1.54 -0.50
C LEU A 116 0.60 0.61 -1.65
N ALA A 117 1.09 0.93 -2.84
CA ALA A 117 1.18 -0.05 -3.90
C ALA A 117 2.59 -0.02 -4.49
N VAL A 118 3.11 -1.18 -4.86
CA VAL A 118 4.39 -1.31 -5.56
C VAL A 118 4.20 -2.29 -6.70
N ILE A 119 4.57 -1.86 -7.89
CA ILE A 119 4.44 -2.62 -9.13
C ILE A 119 5.84 -2.84 -9.71
N ASP A 120 6.22 -4.11 -9.91
CA ASP A 120 7.46 -4.58 -10.51
C ASP A 120 8.74 -3.96 -9.89
N ALA A 121 8.67 -3.51 -8.62
CA ALA A 121 9.73 -2.73 -7.97
C ALA A 121 10.22 -1.52 -8.80
N ARG A 122 9.38 -0.99 -9.70
CA ARG A 122 9.67 0.13 -10.61
C ARG A 122 8.86 1.37 -10.31
N VAL A 123 7.61 1.20 -9.91
CA VAL A 123 6.73 2.31 -9.49
C VAL A 123 6.12 2.00 -8.14
N ALA A 124 6.06 3.00 -7.27
CA ALA A 124 5.40 2.92 -5.97
C ALA A 124 4.39 4.04 -5.81
N TYR A 125 3.28 3.73 -5.15
CA TYR A 125 2.25 4.69 -4.75
C TYR A 125 2.24 4.75 -3.22
N VAL A 126 2.35 5.94 -2.67
CA VAL A 126 2.42 6.19 -1.23
C VAL A 126 1.49 7.34 -0.87
N GLY A 127 0.54 7.13 0.03
CA GLY A 127 -0.36 8.23 0.39
C GLY A 127 -1.44 7.91 1.40
N GLY A 128 -2.46 8.75 1.43
CA GLY A 128 -3.63 8.66 2.28
C GLY A 128 -4.80 7.91 1.64
N ILE A 129 -4.82 7.75 0.31
CA ILE A 129 -5.96 7.23 -0.46
C ILE A 129 -6.13 5.72 -0.24
N ASN A 130 -7.28 5.32 0.29
CA ASN A 130 -7.68 3.92 0.43
C ASN A 130 -8.32 3.41 -0.87
N VAL A 131 -8.53 2.09 -0.98
CA VAL A 131 -9.35 1.51 -2.05
C VAL A 131 -10.82 1.70 -1.69
N ILE A 132 -11.35 2.85 -2.05
CA ILE A 132 -12.73 3.28 -1.81
C ILE A 132 -13.04 4.43 -2.75
N ASP A 133 -14.26 4.47 -3.27
CA ASP A 133 -14.75 5.57 -4.09
C ASP A 133 -14.79 6.87 -3.26
N ASP A 134 -14.35 7.99 -3.84
CA ASP A 134 -14.38 9.29 -3.17
C ASP A 134 -15.80 9.73 -2.83
N PHE A 135 -16.80 9.30 -3.61
CA PHE A 135 -18.21 9.57 -3.39
C PHE A 135 -18.89 8.56 -2.45
N ASN A 136 -18.21 7.49 -2.06
CA ASN A 136 -18.70 6.55 -1.04
C ASN A 136 -18.58 7.18 0.36
N ALA A 137 -19.38 8.21 0.60
CA ALA A 137 -19.48 8.96 1.85
C ALA A 137 -20.97 9.14 2.21
N PRO A 138 -21.31 9.42 3.49
CA PRO A 138 -22.65 9.81 3.87
C PRO A 138 -23.16 11.00 3.03
N ALA A 139 -24.46 11.02 2.73
CA ALA A 139 -25.05 12.01 1.81
C ALA A 139 -24.89 13.47 2.23
N ASP A 140 -24.62 13.71 3.51
CA ASP A 140 -24.39 15.03 4.11
C ASP A 140 -22.91 15.43 4.16
N MET A 141 -22.01 14.57 3.68
CA MET A 141 -20.56 14.81 3.67
C MET A 141 -20.07 15.09 2.25
N CYS A 142 -19.06 15.97 2.14
CA CYS A 142 -18.35 16.18 0.90
C CYS A 142 -17.63 14.90 0.45
N PRO A 143 -17.37 14.74 -0.86
CA PRO A 143 -16.51 13.69 -1.37
C PRO A 143 -15.17 13.65 -0.62
N ARG A 144 -14.57 12.48 -0.52
CA ARG A 144 -13.26 12.31 0.09
C ARG A 144 -12.23 13.09 -0.70
N TYR A 145 -11.34 13.75 0.03
CA TYR A 145 -10.23 14.47 -0.57
C TYR A 145 -8.94 14.10 0.16
N ASP A 146 -8.03 13.46 -0.54
CA ASP A 146 -6.76 12.99 0.01
C ASP A 146 -5.69 13.00 -1.08
N TYR A 147 -4.45 12.72 -0.72
CA TYR A 147 -3.32 12.76 -1.62
C TYR A 147 -2.56 11.44 -1.63
N ALA A 148 -2.01 11.11 -2.80
CA ALA A 148 -0.97 10.10 -2.94
C ALA A 148 0.17 10.64 -3.79
N VAL A 149 1.33 10.01 -3.68
CA VAL A 149 2.50 10.29 -4.52
C VAL A 149 2.82 9.04 -5.30
N GLN A 150 2.90 9.17 -6.62
CA GLN A 150 3.56 8.19 -7.48
C GLN A 150 5.05 8.46 -7.45
N LEU A 151 5.84 7.46 -7.11
CA LEU A 151 7.28 7.48 -7.01
C LEU A 151 7.88 6.54 -8.05
N GLU A 152 8.83 7.03 -8.83
CA GLU A 152 9.66 6.26 -9.74
C GLU A 152 11.13 6.57 -9.48
N GLY A 153 12.01 5.60 -9.71
CA GLY A 153 13.45 5.75 -9.49
C GLY A 153 13.97 5.03 -8.24
N PRO A 154 15.19 5.36 -7.77
CA PRO A 154 15.88 4.60 -6.72
C PRO A 154 15.11 4.47 -5.41
N GLY A 155 14.29 5.47 -5.05
CA GLY A 155 13.47 5.46 -3.82
C GLY A 155 12.42 4.35 -3.76
N VAL A 156 12.02 3.79 -4.91
CA VAL A 156 11.07 2.68 -4.97
C VAL A 156 11.57 1.47 -4.18
N GLY A 157 12.88 1.22 -4.17
CA GLY A 157 13.49 0.12 -3.42
C GLY A 157 13.20 0.16 -1.92
N GLN A 158 13.14 1.38 -1.33
CA GLN A 158 12.80 1.53 0.10
C GLN A 158 11.34 1.14 0.38
N VAL A 159 10.41 1.56 -0.48
CA VAL A 159 8.97 1.22 -0.36
C VAL A 159 8.76 -0.27 -0.59
N HIS A 160 9.42 -0.84 -1.62
CA HIS A 160 9.37 -2.26 -1.96
C HIS A 160 9.86 -3.14 -0.78
N HIS A 161 10.99 -2.78 -0.17
CA HIS A 161 11.47 -3.47 1.03
C HIS A 161 10.44 -3.44 2.17
N ALA A 162 9.78 -2.29 2.37
CA ALA A 162 8.80 -2.13 3.43
C ALA A 162 7.54 -2.97 3.24
N VAL A 163 6.99 -3.06 2.02
CA VAL A 163 5.80 -3.89 1.73
C VAL A 163 6.14 -5.38 1.81
N ARG A 164 7.31 -5.81 1.33
CA ARG A 164 7.76 -7.20 1.44
C ARG A 164 7.92 -7.62 2.90
N ARG A 165 8.58 -6.80 3.72
CA ARG A 165 8.71 -7.06 5.15
C ARG A 165 7.36 -7.19 5.85
N MET A 166 6.39 -6.32 5.51
CA MET A 166 5.04 -6.42 6.07
C MET A 166 4.35 -7.70 5.63
N TRP A 167 4.47 -8.07 4.36
CA TRP A 167 3.95 -9.33 3.83
C TRP A 167 4.48 -10.54 4.61
N GLU A 168 5.78 -10.60 4.90
CA GLU A 168 6.39 -11.65 5.72
C GLU A 168 5.78 -11.73 7.11
N ILE A 169 5.68 -10.57 7.79
CA ILE A 169 5.10 -10.48 9.14
C ILE A 169 3.66 -11.00 9.15
N VAL A 170 2.85 -10.57 8.17
CA VAL A 170 1.44 -10.97 8.09
C VAL A 170 1.30 -12.44 7.70
N SER A 171 2.12 -12.95 6.78
CA SER A 171 2.16 -14.37 6.40
C SER A 171 2.50 -15.26 7.58
N TRP A 172 3.50 -14.88 8.36
CA TRP A 172 3.89 -15.60 9.56
C TRP A 172 2.78 -15.59 10.61
N ALA A 173 2.20 -14.42 10.88
CA ALA A 173 1.13 -14.24 11.86
C ALA A 173 -0.15 -15.01 11.51
N ASN A 174 -0.42 -15.22 10.21
CA ASN A 174 -1.56 -15.99 9.72
C ASN A 174 -1.24 -17.47 9.46
N PHE A 175 -0.06 -17.97 9.86
CA PHE A 175 0.41 -19.34 9.60
C PHE A 175 0.38 -19.75 8.13
N LYS A 176 0.37 -18.79 7.20
CA LYS A 176 0.33 -19.04 5.76
C LYS A 176 1.74 -19.28 5.20
N ARG A 177 2.46 -20.30 5.71
CA ARG A 177 3.82 -20.68 5.26
C ARG A 177 3.92 -20.92 3.75
N ARG A 178 2.83 -21.24 3.08
CA ARG A 178 2.76 -21.40 1.62
C ARG A 178 3.00 -20.10 0.84
N PHE A 179 2.83 -18.95 1.50
CA PHE A 179 3.07 -17.63 0.91
C PHE A 179 4.49 -17.13 1.13
N ARG A 180 5.47 -18.06 1.16
CA ARG A 180 6.87 -17.67 1.18
C ARG A 180 7.17 -16.67 0.06
N LEU A 181 8.00 -15.68 0.39
CA LEU A 181 8.47 -14.74 -0.61
C LEU A 181 9.26 -15.48 -1.70
N ALA A 182 8.87 -15.25 -2.93
CA ALA A 182 9.74 -15.49 -4.08
C ALA A 182 10.93 -14.50 -4.03
N PRO A 183 12.02 -14.76 -4.76
CA PRO A 183 13.03 -13.74 -4.99
C PRO A 183 12.37 -12.42 -5.39
N PRO A 184 12.82 -11.28 -4.85
CA PRO A 184 12.25 -9.97 -5.20
C PRO A 184 12.47 -9.68 -6.68
N ALA A 185 11.54 -8.91 -7.27
CA ALA A 185 11.87 -8.16 -8.46
C ALA A 185 13.08 -7.26 -8.17
N THR A 186 13.97 -7.10 -9.14
CA THR A 186 15.13 -6.23 -8.97
C THR A 186 14.65 -4.77 -8.95
N PRO A 187 14.88 -4.03 -7.85
CA PRO A 187 14.50 -2.62 -7.82
C PRO A 187 15.16 -1.86 -8.96
N CYS A 188 14.38 -1.00 -9.61
CA CYS A 188 14.94 -0.10 -10.62
C CYS A 188 15.87 0.91 -9.91
N CYS A 189 17.17 0.82 -10.21
CA CYS A 189 18.18 1.76 -9.72
C CYS A 189 18.40 2.93 -10.68
N GLU A 190 17.73 2.92 -11.84
CA GLU A 190 17.84 3.96 -12.86
C GLU A 190 17.19 5.26 -12.38
N LYS A 191 17.80 6.37 -12.74
CA LYS A 191 17.23 7.69 -12.49
C LYS A 191 15.96 7.87 -13.33
N ALA A 192 14.87 8.27 -12.68
CA ALA A 192 13.60 8.59 -13.33
C ALA A 192 13.35 10.11 -13.40
N GLY A 193 14.09 10.91 -12.63
CA GLY A 193 13.94 12.36 -12.54
C GLY A 193 15.05 13.00 -11.72
N GLU A 194 14.82 14.23 -11.28
CA GLU A 194 15.81 15.06 -10.55
C GLU A 194 15.51 15.20 -9.05
N GLN A 195 14.38 14.65 -8.59
CA GLN A 195 13.95 14.86 -7.20
C GLN A 195 14.66 13.91 -6.25
N THR A 196 14.89 14.41 -5.04
CA THR A 196 15.43 13.61 -3.94
C THR A 196 14.29 13.18 -3.02
N ALA A 197 14.24 11.89 -2.69
CA ALA A 197 13.20 11.33 -1.86
C ALA A 197 13.75 10.44 -0.75
N ALA A 198 13.04 10.41 0.38
CA ALA A 198 13.27 9.45 1.45
C ALA A 198 11.95 8.86 1.91
N PHE A 199 11.91 7.56 2.12
CA PHE A 199 10.73 6.88 2.63
C PHE A 199 10.86 6.65 4.13
N LEU A 200 9.98 7.31 4.92
CA LEU A 200 9.96 7.19 6.37
C LEU A 200 8.92 6.17 6.81
N ILE A 201 9.37 5.22 7.61
CA ILE A 201 8.49 4.21 8.20
C ILE A 201 8.34 4.49 9.69
N ARG A 202 7.09 4.60 10.15
CA ARG A 202 6.82 4.60 11.59
C ARG A 202 6.61 3.17 12.08
N ASP A 203 7.47 2.71 12.97
CA ASP A 203 7.19 1.58 13.85
C ASP A 203 7.04 2.07 15.31
N ASN A 204 6.54 1.20 16.18
CA ASN A 204 6.27 1.62 17.56
C ASN A 204 7.42 1.36 18.52
N ILE A 205 8.58 0.95 18.03
CA ILE A 205 9.73 0.55 18.84
C ILE A 205 10.94 1.44 18.54
N ARG A 206 11.40 1.44 17.30
CA ARG A 206 12.64 2.14 16.89
C ARG A 206 12.38 3.46 16.18
N HIS A 207 11.28 3.55 15.42
CA HIS A 207 10.95 4.66 14.51
C HIS A 207 9.68 5.41 14.94
N ARG A 208 9.41 5.45 16.25
CA ARG A 208 8.16 5.99 16.79
C ARG A 208 7.95 7.46 16.45
N ASN A 209 9.02 8.24 16.45
CA ASN A 209 8.99 9.70 16.29
C ASN A 209 9.65 10.18 15.00
N ASP A 210 10.14 9.29 14.12
CA ASP A 210 10.94 9.70 12.95
C ASP A 210 10.13 10.62 12.01
N ILE A 211 8.86 10.32 11.77
CA ILE A 211 7.97 11.18 10.98
C ILE A 211 7.75 12.53 11.66
N LEU A 212 7.52 12.55 12.99
CA LEU A 212 7.34 13.79 13.74
C LEU A 212 8.60 14.67 13.66
N HIS A 213 9.77 14.08 13.86
CA HIS A 213 11.04 14.82 13.77
C HIS A 213 11.27 15.36 12.37
N ALA A 214 10.95 14.59 11.32
CA ALA A 214 11.06 15.05 9.94
C ALA A 214 10.15 16.27 9.66
N TYR A 215 8.91 16.27 10.17
CA TYR A 215 8.01 17.42 10.05
C TYR A 215 8.54 18.64 10.81
N ILE A 216 8.99 18.45 12.06
CA ILE A 216 9.55 19.55 12.86
C ILE A 216 10.77 20.17 12.15
N GLN A 217 11.65 19.32 11.62
CA GLN A 217 12.82 19.77 10.89
C GLN A 217 12.44 20.54 9.61
N ALA A 218 11.52 19.99 8.82
CA ALA A 218 11.05 20.65 7.60
C ALA A 218 10.41 22.02 7.88
N ILE A 219 9.65 22.15 8.98
CA ILE A 219 9.07 23.44 9.41
C ILE A 219 10.16 24.40 9.86
N ALA A 220 11.16 23.91 10.61
CA ALA A 220 12.26 24.75 11.11
C ALA A 220 13.17 25.26 9.96
N ASP A 221 13.34 24.45 8.92
CA ASP A 221 14.19 24.77 7.76
C ASP A 221 13.44 25.55 6.67
N ALA A 222 12.12 25.71 6.81
CA ALA A 222 11.31 26.43 5.83
C ALA A 222 11.77 27.89 5.73
N LYS A 223 11.99 28.34 4.49
CA LYS A 223 12.28 29.74 4.16
C LYS A 223 11.01 30.36 3.57
N ASN A 224 10.72 31.61 3.94
CA ASN A 224 9.59 32.38 3.39
C ASN A 224 9.67 32.50 1.87
#